data_6ffcc04e3363810ea8230f95cb7d8bdf
#
_entry.id   6ffcc04e3363810ea8230f95cb7d8bdf
#
_cell.length_a   1.000
_cell.length_b   1.000
_cell.length_c   1.000
_cell.angle_alpha   90.00
_cell.angle_beta   90.00
_cell.angle_gamma   90.00
#
_symmetry.space_group_name_H-M   'P 1'
#
loop_
_entity.id
_entity.type
_entity.pdbx_description
1 polymer ?
#
loop_
_entity_poly.entity_id
_entity_poly.type
_entity_poly.pdbx_seq_one_letter_code
_entity_poly.pdbx_strand_id
1 'polypeptide(L)'
;MISELSVENFKCLKQISIKLKPLTVFIGPNGSGKSSILQSILILKRLFVTQGAGISIQGLFHIDKYIDMGTWEDVVFDNSKPIKIALKVVENDAQMLLDTTFSRDSKVSLDVKILIGGIENTFSKIIVLPYQPKQSQSVSIRFKEGSLSGSWDGFNLTITSVAGRVSDEVKNAIMSLLNSWHRKVFFIPASTSMFRMPQVNIGWQSKSDILDAIKSSSIADEAHLIALLATDPDTEDYVLKCVKKLFGIEVRGRPLPTNVARIISSIRKGKTIPIVNEGGGINRCIYTFTILALADAESTIMIEEPETNLHPKAQYDLAGTFTEAVTKERKQIIITTHSEHLLFGILQQIRKKEVKREEIAIYYVQKDAKDGKTVVEELEIDEHGRVKGGLPGFFEEEVRELVGLLGE
;
A
#
# COMPACT_ATOMS: atom_id res chain seq x y z
N MET A 1 7.08 -4.05 -7.75
CA MET A 1 5.73 -3.43 -7.77
C MET A 1 4.66 -4.50 -7.96
N ILE A 2 3.45 -4.27 -7.47
CA ILE A 2 2.30 -5.18 -7.67
C ILE A 2 1.62 -4.83 -9.00
N SER A 3 1.50 -5.77 -9.93
CA SER A 3 0.92 -5.51 -11.26
C SER A 3 -0.52 -6.01 -11.44
N GLU A 4 -0.90 -7.05 -10.70
CA GLU A 4 -2.26 -7.62 -10.78
C GLU A 4 -2.71 -8.11 -9.40
N LEU A 5 -4.00 -7.96 -9.15
CA LEU A 5 -4.68 -8.46 -7.94
C LEU A 5 -5.96 -9.20 -8.37
N SER A 6 -6.12 -10.44 -7.93
CA SER A 6 -7.38 -11.16 -8.03
C SER A 6 -7.84 -11.59 -6.64
N VAL A 7 -9.11 -11.40 -6.34
CA VAL A 7 -9.72 -11.72 -5.05
C VAL A 7 -11.03 -12.46 -5.26
N GLU A 8 -11.20 -13.56 -4.56
CA GLU A 8 -12.47 -14.28 -4.51
C GLU A 8 -12.91 -14.47 -3.05
N ASN A 9 -14.19 -14.29 -2.82
CA ASN A 9 -14.85 -14.61 -1.56
C ASN A 9 -14.35 -13.84 -0.34
N PHE A 10 -14.00 -12.58 -0.50
CA PHE A 10 -13.51 -11.75 0.61
C PHE A 10 -14.39 -10.52 0.83
N LYS A 11 -15.03 -10.42 1.99
CA LYS A 11 -15.98 -9.35 2.36
C LYS A 11 -17.05 -9.16 1.27
N CYS A 12 -17.15 -7.98 0.70
CA CYS A 12 -18.05 -7.68 -0.43
C CYS A 12 -17.44 -8.05 -1.81
N LEU A 13 -16.21 -8.56 -1.86
CA LEU A 13 -15.53 -8.97 -3.08
C LEU A 13 -15.86 -10.43 -3.39
N LYS A 14 -16.95 -10.65 -4.16
CA LYS A 14 -17.31 -12.00 -4.59
C LYS A 14 -16.27 -12.58 -5.53
N GLN A 15 -15.89 -11.81 -6.54
CA GLN A 15 -14.82 -12.11 -7.47
C GLN A 15 -14.43 -10.85 -8.22
N ILE A 16 -13.16 -10.46 -8.11
CA ILE A 16 -12.59 -9.33 -8.85
C ILE A 16 -11.23 -9.70 -9.42
N SER A 17 -10.85 -9.08 -10.52
CA SER A 17 -9.50 -9.13 -11.09
C SER A 17 -9.15 -7.75 -11.60
N ILE A 18 -8.03 -7.19 -11.14
CA ILE A 18 -7.66 -5.79 -11.32
C ILE A 18 -6.19 -5.70 -11.75
N LYS A 19 -5.92 -4.91 -12.78
CA LYS A 19 -4.56 -4.52 -13.16
C LYS A 19 -4.14 -3.28 -12.39
N LEU A 20 -2.99 -3.32 -11.76
CA LEU A 20 -2.46 -2.22 -10.97
C LEU A 20 -1.35 -1.53 -11.76
N LYS A 21 -1.43 -0.21 -11.86
CA LYS A 21 -0.43 0.65 -12.52
C LYS A 21 0.38 1.42 -11.47
N PRO A 22 1.43 2.13 -11.89
CA PRO A 22 2.22 2.95 -10.96
C PRO A 22 1.38 3.90 -10.12
N LEU A 23 0.35 4.53 -10.69
CA LEU A 23 -0.68 5.25 -9.92
C LEU A 23 -2.04 4.60 -10.16
N THR A 24 -2.61 3.98 -9.13
CA THR A 24 -3.93 3.36 -9.19
C THR A 24 -4.87 4.01 -8.20
N VAL A 25 -6.04 4.40 -8.66
CA VAL A 25 -7.06 5.10 -7.86
C VAL A 25 -8.37 4.32 -7.88
N PHE A 26 -8.88 4.00 -6.71
CA PHE A 26 -10.21 3.44 -6.51
C PHE A 26 -11.13 4.55 -6.01
N ILE A 27 -12.10 4.95 -6.80
CA ILE A 27 -13.08 5.98 -6.46
C ILE A 27 -14.50 5.40 -6.45
N GLY A 28 -15.36 5.92 -5.61
CA GLY A 28 -16.76 5.47 -5.52
C GLY A 28 -17.38 5.78 -4.17
N PRO A 29 -18.68 5.50 -3.97
CA PRO A 29 -19.41 5.82 -2.74
C PRO A 29 -18.89 5.05 -1.52
N ASN A 30 -19.30 5.51 -0.33
CA ASN A 30 -18.99 4.82 0.92
C ASN A 30 -19.56 3.42 0.93
N GLY A 31 -18.82 2.47 1.52
CA GLY A 31 -19.24 1.09 1.61
C GLY A 31 -19.18 0.29 0.30
N SER A 32 -18.68 0.85 -0.82
CA SER A 32 -18.59 0.17 -2.10
C SER A 32 -17.58 -0.98 -2.16
N GLY A 33 -16.64 -1.06 -1.19
CA GLY A 33 -15.64 -2.12 -1.11
C GLY A 33 -14.21 -1.68 -1.45
N LYS A 34 -13.94 -0.38 -1.62
CA LYS A 34 -12.61 0.16 -1.91
C LYS A 34 -11.56 -0.27 -0.87
N SER A 35 -11.85 -0.10 0.41
CA SER A 35 -10.97 -0.55 1.50
C SER A 35 -10.77 -2.07 1.50
N SER A 36 -11.78 -2.85 1.15
CA SER A 36 -11.68 -4.31 1.07
C SER A 36 -10.66 -4.76 0.01
N ILE A 37 -10.53 -4.01 -1.10
CA ILE A 37 -9.51 -4.28 -2.12
C ILE A 37 -8.11 -4.13 -1.52
N LEU A 38 -7.81 -3.03 -0.83
CA LEU A 38 -6.49 -2.82 -0.21
C LEU A 38 -6.25 -3.79 0.95
N GLN A 39 -7.26 -4.08 1.74
CA GLN A 39 -7.18 -5.01 2.87
C GLN A 39 -6.89 -6.44 2.43
N SER A 40 -7.29 -6.87 1.23
CA SER A 40 -6.92 -8.18 0.69
C SER A 40 -5.41 -8.31 0.48
N ILE A 41 -4.73 -7.26 0.00
CA ILE A 41 -3.26 -7.22 -0.10
C ILE A 41 -2.63 -7.19 1.29
N LEU A 42 -3.23 -6.44 2.21
CA LEU A 42 -2.73 -6.29 3.58
C LEU A 42 -2.74 -7.61 4.37
N ILE A 43 -3.75 -8.46 4.16
CA ILE A 43 -3.79 -9.82 4.77
C ILE A 43 -2.60 -10.66 4.29
N LEU A 44 -2.29 -10.63 2.98
CA LEU A 44 -1.11 -11.31 2.46
C LEU A 44 0.17 -10.75 3.07
N LYS A 45 0.31 -9.42 3.11
CA LYS A 45 1.46 -8.79 3.79
C LYS A 45 1.57 -9.27 5.24
N ARG A 46 0.48 -9.27 6.01
CA ARG A 46 0.48 -9.71 7.41
C ARG A 46 0.91 -11.16 7.56
N LEU A 47 0.41 -12.04 6.71
CA LEU A 47 0.81 -13.45 6.69
C LEU A 47 2.33 -13.60 6.50
N PHE A 48 2.93 -12.84 5.58
CA PHE A 48 4.36 -12.89 5.30
C PHE A 48 5.21 -12.18 6.37
N VAL A 49 4.75 -11.07 6.92
CA VAL A 49 5.41 -10.36 8.03
C VAL A 49 5.48 -11.25 9.28
N THR A 50 4.41 -11.92 9.61
CA THR A 50 4.36 -12.85 10.77
C THR A 50 4.92 -14.22 10.45
N GLN A 51 5.13 -14.54 9.18
CA GLN A 51 5.47 -15.88 8.68
C GLN A 51 4.50 -16.96 9.22
N GLY A 52 3.24 -16.58 9.48
CA GLY A 52 2.23 -17.43 10.10
C GLY A 52 2.54 -17.87 11.53
N ALA A 53 3.67 -17.44 12.10
CA ALA A 53 4.09 -17.86 13.44
C ALA A 53 3.25 -17.15 14.51
N GLY A 54 2.72 -17.95 15.46
CA GLY A 54 1.94 -17.42 16.58
C GLY A 54 0.61 -16.75 16.21
N ILE A 55 0.20 -16.80 14.94
CA ILE A 55 -1.03 -16.16 14.43
C ILE A 55 -2.03 -17.21 13.96
N SER A 56 -3.27 -17.13 14.41
CA SER A 56 -4.38 -17.95 13.90
C SER A 56 -4.95 -17.33 12.62
N ILE A 57 -5.83 -18.06 11.93
CA ILE A 57 -6.54 -17.51 10.77
C ILE A 57 -7.34 -16.24 11.14
N GLN A 58 -7.96 -16.20 12.30
CA GLN A 58 -8.65 -15.02 12.81
C GLN A 58 -7.68 -13.88 13.15
N GLY A 59 -6.51 -14.20 13.67
CA GLY A 59 -5.47 -13.21 13.95
C GLY A 59 -4.95 -12.47 12.72
N LEU A 60 -5.13 -13.04 11.51
CA LEU A 60 -4.83 -12.33 10.26
C LEU A 60 -5.79 -11.17 10.00
N PHE A 61 -7.00 -11.21 10.57
CA PHE A 61 -8.05 -10.20 10.36
C PHE A 61 -7.99 -9.07 11.38
N HIS A 62 -7.19 -9.22 12.46
CA HIS A 62 -6.93 -8.18 13.45
C HIS A 62 -5.52 -7.63 13.27
N ILE A 63 -5.40 -6.40 12.79
CA ILE A 63 -4.12 -5.78 12.50
C ILE A 63 -3.86 -4.66 13.50
N ASP A 64 -3.21 -5.05 14.58
CA ASP A 64 -2.82 -4.18 15.69
C ASP A 64 -4.03 -3.35 16.21
N LYS A 65 -3.81 -2.08 16.56
CA LYS A 65 -4.84 -1.13 16.97
C LYS A 65 -5.57 -0.44 15.79
N TYR A 66 -5.23 -0.81 14.55
CA TYR A 66 -5.65 -0.03 13.37
C TYR A 66 -6.84 -0.64 12.63
N ILE A 67 -6.88 -1.96 12.47
CA ILE A 67 -7.89 -2.64 11.66
C ILE A 67 -8.38 -3.88 12.38
N ASP A 68 -9.70 -3.94 12.56
CA ASP A 68 -10.43 -5.13 12.96
C ASP A 68 -11.41 -5.48 11.84
N MET A 69 -11.20 -6.61 11.19
CA MET A 69 -12.08 -7.09 10.12
C MET A 69 -13.15 -8.05 10.64
N GLY A 70 -13.13 -8.38 11.92
CA GLY A 70 -14.05 -9.33 12.55
C GLY A 70 -13.60 -10.79 12.46
N THR A 71 -14.56 -11.68 12.54
CA THR A 71 -14.40 -13.14 12.50
C THR A 71 -14.30 -13.66 11.07
N TRP A 72 -14.11 -14.97 10.92
CA TRP A 72 -14.18 -15.63 9.60
C TRP A 72 -15.50 -15.33 8.88
N GLU A 73 -16.62 -15.41 9.61
CA GLU A 73 -17.95 -15.17 9.10
C GLU A 73 -18.16 -13.73 8.59
N ASP A 74 -17.45 -12.76 9.20
CA ASP A 74 -17.53 -11.35 8.79
C ASP A 74 -16.66 -11.04 7.56
N VAL A 75 -15.62 -11.86 7.30
CA VAL A 75 -14.68 -11.61 6.21
C VAL A 75 -14.91 -12.45 4.96
N VAL A 76 -15.78 -13.45 4.99
CA VAL A 76 -16.15 -14.22 3.80
C VAL A 76 -17.44 -13.71 3.18
N PHE A 77 -17.51 -13.72 1.85
CA PHE A 77 -18.74 -13.42 1.12
C PHE A 77 -19.72 -14.62 1.20
N ASP A 78 -19.21 -15.83 1.07
CA ASP A 78 -19.93 -17.10 1.11
C ASP A 78 -19.21 -18.07 2.05
N ASN A 79 -19.86 -18.42 3.17
CA ASN A 79 -19.27 -19.26 4.22
C ASN A 79 -18.92 -20.69 3.76
N SER A 80 -19.45 -21.15 2.64
CA SER A 80 -19.16 -22.48 2.08
C SER A 80 -17.86 -22.53 1.27
N LYS A 81 -17.23 -21.39 1.02
CA LYS A 81 -16.06 -21.27 0.14
C LYS A 81 -14.84 -20.71 0.86
N PRO A 82 -13.61 -21.08 0.43
CA PRO A 82 -12.40 -20.46 0.92
C PRO A 82 -12.25 -19.03 0.38
N ILE A 83 -11.41 -18.23 1.05
CA ILE A 83 -10.95 -16.95 0.51
C ILE A 83 -9.77 -17.24 -0.42
N LYS A 84 -9.76 -16.66 -1.61
CA LYS A 84 -8.61 -16.73 -2.51
C LYS A 84 -8.11 -15.33 -2.84
N ILE A 85 -6.80 -15.14 -2.77
CA ILE A 85 -6.13 -13.90 -3.11
C ILE A 85 -4.91 -14.24 -3.95
N ALA A 86 -4.90 -13.79 -5.20
CA ALA A 86 -3.75 -13.92 -6.09
C ALA A 86 -3.13 -12.56 -6.36
N LEU A 87 -1.81 -12.47 -6.18
CA LEU A 87 -1.03 -11.26 -6.32
C LEU A 87 0.13 -11.49 -7.29
N LYS A 88 0.23 -10.64 -8.31
CA LYS A 88 1.36 -10.65 -9.23
C LYS A 88 2.32 -9.51 -8.86
N VAL A 89 3.54 -9.89 -8.52
CA VAL A 89 4.62 -8.96 -8.17
C VAL A 89 5.67 -8.98 -9.27
N VAL A 90 6.10 -7.81 -9.70
CA VAL A 90 7.13 -7.64 -10.73
C VAL A 90 8.32 -6.93 -10.13
N GLU A 91 9.51 -7.47 -10.39
CA GLU A 91 10.79 -6.89 -10.00
C GLU A 91 11.82 -7.12 -11.10
N ASN A 92 12.28 -6.07 -11.74
CA ASN A 92 13.09 -6.13 -12.96
C ASN A 92 12.43 -7.06 -14.02
N ASP A 93 13.17 -8.02 -14.55
CA ASP A 93 12.69 -9.00 -15.55
C ASP A 93 12.06 -10.25 -14.92
N ALA A 94 11.94 -10.30 -13.59
CA ALA A 94 11.31 -11.41 -12.88
C ALA A 94 9.88 -11.07 -12.44
N GLN A 95 9.00 -12.05 -12.53
CA GLN A 95 7.62 -11.93 -12.09
C GLN A 95 7.28 -13.11 -11.17
N MET A 96 6.56 -12.81 -10.11
CA MET A 96 5.99 -13.79 -9.20
C MET A 96 4.47 -13.67 -9.18
N LEU A 97 3.76 -14.75 -9.44
CA LEU A 97 2.36 -14.92 -9.11
C LEU A 97 2.28 -15.72 -7.81
N LEU A 98 1.74 -15.12 -6.78
CA LEU A 98 1.45 -15.74 -5.50
C LEU A 98 -0.06 -15.94 -5.41
N ASP A 99 -0.52 -17.18 -5.51
CA ASP A 99 -1.92 -17.55 -5.29
C ASP A 99 -2.06 -18.14 -3.90
N THR A 100 -2.94 -17.55 -3.08
CA THR A 100 -3.11 -17.91 -1.68
C THR A 100 -4.57 -18.24 -1.41
N THR A 101 -4.81 -19.45 -0.93
CA THR A 101 -6.14 -19.91 -0.52
C THR A 101 -6.19 -20.08 1.00
N PHE A 102 -7.08 -19.34 1.65
CA PHE A 102 -7.33 -19.43 3.09
C PHE A 102 -8.58 -20.25 3.33
N SER A 103 -8.48 -21.24 4.21
CA SER A 103 -9.59 -22.12 4.58
C SER A 103 -9.96 -21.93 6.06
N ARG A 104 -11.25 -22.15 6.37
CA ARG A 104 -11.79 -21.99 7.74
C ARG A 104 -11.08 -22.87 8.77
N ASP A 105 -10.58 -24.04 8.37
CA ASP A 105 -9.84 -24.99 9.22
C ASP A 105 -8.38 -24.58 9.44
N SER A 106 -8.06 -23.29 9.27
CA SER A 106 -6.74 -22.70 9.47
C SER A 106 -5.66 -23.20 8.49
N LYS A 107 -6.04 -23.85 7.41
CA LYS A 107 -5.11 -24.19 6.33
C LYS A 107 -4.97 -23.02 5.36
N VAL A 108 -3.72 -22.77 4.96
CA VAL A 108 -3.39 -21.80 3.92
C VAL A 108 -2.56 -22.52 2.86
N SER A 109 -3.08 -22.55 1.62
CA SER A 109 -2.31 -23.01 0.46
C SER A 109 -1.59 -21.82 -0.16
N LEU A 110 -0.30 -21.98 -0.39
CA LEU A 110 0.56 -21.04 -1.08
C LEU A 110 1.02 -21.68 -2.38
N ASP A 111 0.57 -21.17 -3.51
CA ASP A 111 0.97 -21.59 -4.83
C ASP A 111 1.77 -20.46 -5.47
N VAL A 112 3.05 -20.72 -5.75
CA VAL A 112 3.99 -19.73 -6.27
C VAL A 112 4.41 -20.12 -7.69
N LYS A 113 4.29 -19.17 -8.60
CA LYS A 113 4.75 -19.26 -9.97
C LYS A 113 5.73 -18.13 -10.24
N ILE A 114 6.96 -18.46 -10.60
CA ILE A 114 7.99 -17.48 -10.97
C ILE A 114 8.27 -17.59 -12.46
N LEU A 115 8.15 -16.48 -13.16
CA LEU A 115 8.56 -16.34 -14.55
C LEU A 115 9.84 -15.50 -14.62
N ILE A 116 10.89 -16.04 -15.17
CA ILE A 116 12.17 -15.36 -15.34
C ILE A 116 12.87 -15.80 -16.63
N GLY A 117 13.30 -14.84 -17.45
CA GLY A 117 13.92 -15.12 -18.74
C GLY A 117 13.06 -15.98 -19.66
N GLY A 118 11.72 -15.93 -19.54
CA GLY A 118 10.75 -16.72 -20.29
C GLY A 118 10.57 -18.17 -19.78
N ILE A 119 11.19 -18.55 -18.66
CA ILE A 119 11.04 -19.87 -18.03
C ILE A 119 10.15 -19.75 -16.79
N GLU A 120 9.14 -20.61 -16.75
CA GLU A 120 8.20 -20.70 -15.64
C GLU A 120 8.66 -21.76 -14.64
N ASN A 121 8.63 -21.40 -13.35
CA ASN A 121 8.93 -22.30 -12.23
C ASN A 121 7.75 -22.25 -11.25
N THR A 122 7.25 -23.41 -10.86
CA THR A 122 6.10 -23.53 -9.95
C THR A 122 6.44 -24.40 -8.77
N PHE A 123 5.98 -23.98 -7.59
CA PHE A 123 6.02 -24.76 -6.36
C PHE A 123 4.89 -24.35 -5.44
N SER A 124 4.45 -25.25 -4.58
CA SER A 124 3.33 -25.01 -3.68
C SER A 124 3.57 -25.59 -2.31
N LYS A 125 2.92 -25.03 -1.30
CA LYS A 125 2.97 -25.50 0.07
C LYS A 125 1.67 -25.26 0.79
N ILE A 126 1.24 -26.22 1.58
CA ILE A 126 0.14 -26.03 2.53
C ILE A 126 0.75 -25.81 3.92
N ILE A 127 0.34 -24.75 4.57
CA ILE A 127 0.68 -24.43 5.95
C ILE A 127 -0.57 -24.46 6.81
N VAL A 128 -0.43 -24.80 8.09
CA VAL A 128 -1.52 -24.76 9.08
C VAL A 128 -1.18 -23.70 10.11
N LEU A 129 -2.08 -22.76 10.33
CA LEU A 129 -1.88 -21.68 11.30
C LEU A 129 -2.33 -22.09 12.70
N PRO A 130 -1.61 -21.73 13.78
CA PRO A 130 -0.33 -21.02 13.77
C PRO A 130 0.81 -21.88 13.21
N TYR A 131 1.53 -21.32 12.24
CA TYR A 131 2.59 -22.06 11.56
C TYR A 131 3.86 -22.15 12.40
N GLN A 132 4.41 -23.34 12.46
CA GLN A 132 5.75 -23.61 13.02
C GLN A 132 6.64 -24.06 11.86
N PRO A 133 7.70 -23.32 11.52
CA PRO A 133 8.56 -23.65 10.38
C PRO A 133 9.43 -24.87 10.73
N LYS A 134 8.86 -26.08 10.66
CA LYS A 134 9.58 -27.34 10.91
C LYS A 134 9.94 -28.10 9.63
N GLN A 135 9.35 -27.74 8.49
CA GLN A 135 9.56 -28.47 7.25
C GLN A 135 9.73 -27.51 6.07
N SER A 136 10.96 -27.33 5.64
CA SER A 136 11.25 -26.75 4.36
C SER A 136 11.21 -27.84 3.27
N GLN A 137 10.79 -27.48 2.06
CA GLN A 137 10.85 -28.36 0.90
C GLN A 137 11.96 -27.92 -0.03
N SER A 138 12.60 -28.87 -0.71
CA SER A 138 13.58 -28.57 -1.74
C SER A 138 12.90 -27.97 -2.96
N VAL A 139 13.42 -26.87 -3.45
CA VAL A 139 12.97 -26.20 -4.67
C VAL A 139 14.13 -25.96 -5.61
N SER A 140 13.86 -25.99 -6.91
CA SER A 140 14.83 -25.66 -7.95
C SER A 140 14.20 -24.67 -8.92
N ILE A 141 14.84 -23.52 -9.07
CA ILE A 141 14.43 -22.43 -9.96
C ILE A 141 15.38 -22.46 -11.16
N ARG A 142 14.83 -22.71 -12.36
CA ARG A 142 15.58 -22.87 -13.61
C ARG A 142 15.48 -21.61 -14.46
N PHE A 143 16.55 -21.30 -15.17
CA PHE A 143 16.61 -20.27 -16.21
C PHE A 143 17.51 -20.72 -17.36
N LYS A 144 17.60 -19.93 -18.44
CA LYS A 144 18.27 -20.33 -19.67
C LYS A 144 19.72 -20.82 -19.49
N GLU A 145 20.46 -20.20 -18.56
CA GLU A 145 21.90 -20.42 -18.40
C GLU A 145 22.27 -21.11 -17.08
N GLY A 146 21.29 -21.48 -16.26
CA GLY A 146 21.56 -22.12 -14.98
C GLY A 146 20.33 -22.40 -14.12
N SER A 147 20.60 -22.70 -12.86
CA SER A 147 19.55 -22.91 -11.86
C SER A 147 20.02 -22.53 -10.46
N LEU A 148 19.06 -22.15 -9.62
CA LEU A 148 19.22 -22.01 -8.18
C LEU A 148 18.49 -23.16 -7.51
N SER A 149 19.16 -23.88 -6.61
CA SER A 149 18.52 -24.88 -5.77
C SER A 149 18.58 -24.42 -4.32
N GLY A 150 17.55 -24.74 -3.57
CA GLY A 150 17.44 -24.31 -2.18
C GLY A 150 16.32 -24.99 -1.42
N SER A 151 16.08 -24.53 -0.23
CA SER A 151 14.96 -24.95 0.62
C SER A 151 13.99 -23.78 0.82
N TRP A 152 12.71 -24.05 0.70
CA TRP A 152 11.63 -23.07 0.89
C TRP A 152 10.67 -23.57 1.99
N ASP A 153 10.43 -22.70 2.98
CA ASP A 153 9.55 -23.01 4.11
C ASP A 153 8.09 -22.51 3.92
N GLY A 154 7.80 -21.87 2.81
CA GLY A 154 6.53 -21.21 2.52
C GLY A 154 6.65 -19.67 2.51
N PHE A 155 7.62 -19.13 3.22
CA PHE A 155 7.86 -17.68 3.35
C PHE A 155 9.24 -17.26 2.88
N ASN A 156 10.25 -18.11 3.13
CA ASN A 156 11.65 -17.79 2.84
C ASN A 156 12.29 -18.87 1.99
N LEU A 157 13.01 -18.44 0.97
CA LEU A 157 13.91 -19.29 0.20
C LEU A 157 15.34 -19.13 0.74
N THR A 158 15.97 -20.26 1.08
CA THR A 158 17.39 -20.34 1.40
C THR A 158 18.10 -21.04 0.27
N ILE A 159 18.97 -20.35 -0.47
CA ILE A 159 19.74 -20.91 -1.58
C ILE A 159 20.86 -21.78 -1.02
N THR A 160 20.94 -23.04 -1.49
CA THR A 160 21.97 -24.00 -1.08
C THR A 160 23.01 -24.25 -2.18
N SER A 161 22.62 -24.11 -3.45
CA SER A 161 23.56 -24.27 -4.58
C SER A 161 23.13 -23.46 -5.80
N VAL A 162 24.13 -23.14 -6.61
CA VAL A 162 23.98 -22.43 -7.89
C VAL A 162 24.67 -23.28 -8.96
N ALA A 163 23.97 -23.58 -10.05
CA ALA A 163 24.51 -24.32 -11.18
C ALA A 163 24.43 -23.49 -12.47
N GLY A 164 25.47 -23.48 -13.28
CA GLY A 164 25.57 -22.67 -14.49
C GLY A 164 25.88 -21.19 -14.21
N ARG A 165 25.56 -20.32 -15.16
CA ARG A 165 25.75 -18.86 -15.03
C ARG A 165 24.48 -18.21 -14.51
N VAL A 166 24.56 -17.58 -13.35
CA VAL A 166 23.48 -16.83 -12.71
C VAL A 166 24.02 -15.47 -12.33
N SER A 167 23.46 -14.42 -12.92
CA SER A 167 23.86 -13.06 -12.52
C SER A 167 23.34 -12.73 -11.10
N ASP A 168 24.07 -11.87 -10.39
CA ASP A 168 23.63 -11.40 -9.08
C ASP A 168 22.30 -10.65 -9.16
N GLU A 169 22.00 -9.98 -10.26
CA GLU A 169 20.73 -9.29 -10.50
C GLU A 169 19.54 -10.27 -10.48
N VAL A 170 19.67 -11.39 -11.21
CA VAL A 170 18.66 -12.46 -11.25
C VAL A 170 18.47 -13.09 -9.87
N LYS A 171 19.56 -13.39 -9.18
CA LYS A 171 19.54 -13.94 -7.85
C LYS A 171 18.86 -13.00 -6.87
N ASN A 172 19.23 -11.71 -6.89
CA ASN A 172 18.65 -10.69 -6.01
C ASN A 172 17.16 -10.47 -6.30
N ALA A 173 16.74 -10.47 -7.57
CA ALA A 173 15.33 -10.35 -7.93
C ALA A 173 14.50 -11.53 -7.38
N ILE A 174 14.98 -12.77 -7.51
CA ILE A 174 14.31 -13.96 -6.97
C ILE A 174 14.23 -13.87 -5.43
N MET A 175 15.34 -13.52 -4.78
CA MET A 175 15.37 -13.38 -3.32
C MET A 175 14.44 -12.26 -2.83
N SER A 176 14.38 -11.16 -3.54
CA SER A 176 13.47 -10.06 -3.23
C SER A 176 12.01 -10.50 -3.41
N LEU A 177 11.67 -11.16 -4.50
CA LEU A 177 10.33 -11.66 -4.76
C LEU A 177 9.85 -12.68 -3.73
N LEU A 178 10.69 -13.62 -3.31
CA LEU A 178 10.29 -14.69 -2.41
C LEU A 178 10.40 -14.32 -0.91
N ASN A 179 11.42 -13.55 -0.53
CA ASN A 179 11.72 -13.31 0.88
C ASN A 179 11.32 -11.93 1.38
N SER A 180 11.17 -10.94 0.49
CA SER A 180 11.06 -9.55 0.95
C SER A 180 10.08 -8.65 0.19
N TRP A 181 9.29 -9.18 -0.75
CA TRP A 181 8.29 -8.38 -1.47
C TRP A 181 7.36 -7.62 -0.51
N HIS A 182 6.93 -8.27 0.57
CA HIS A 182 6.03 -7.72 1.58
C HIS A 182 6.63 -6.54 2.36
N ARG A 183 7.96 -6.45 2.44
CA ARG A 183 8.70 -5.36 3.09
C ARG A 183 8.71 -4.08 2.24
N LYS A 184 8.42 -4.20 0.94
CA LYS A 184 8.26 -3.08 0.00
C LYS A 184 6.80 -2.61 -0.12
N VAL A 185 5.88 -3.20 0.64
CA VAL A 185 4.46 -2.83 0.65
C VAL A 185 4.16 -2.06 1.93
N PHE A 186 3.66 -0.84 1.81
CA PHE A 186 3.24 0.00 2.94
C PHE A 186 1.75 0.24 2.86
N PHE A 187 1.09 0.28 4.00
CA PHE A 187 -0.34 0.54 4.10
C PHE A 187 -0.61 1.66 5.09
N ILE A 188 -1.41 2.64 4.67
CA ILE A 188 -1.83 3.80 5.46
C ILE A 188 -3.36 3.75 5.55
N PRO A 189 -3.93 3.27 6.68
CA PRO A 189 -5.37 3.17 6.85
C PRO A 189 -6.05 4.53 7.02
N ALA A 190 -7.34 4.62 6.70
CA ALA A 190 -8.15 5.82 6.88
C ALA A 190 -8.20 6.29 8.33
N SER A 191 -8.23 5.33 9.26
CA SER A 191 -8.32 5.57 10.71
C SER A 191 -7.02 5.98 11.37
N THR A 192 -5.89 6.00 10.67
CA THR A 192 -4.67 6.57 11.23
C THR A 192 -4.89 8.06 11.47
N SER A 193 -5.45 8.36 12.58
CA SER A 193 -5.31 9.65 13.18
C SER A 193 -3.92 9.71 13.80
N MET A 194 -2.88 9.65 12.96
CA MET A 194 -1.76 10.53 13.06
C MET A 194 -1.20 10.74 14.47
N PHE A 195 0.00 11.11 14.52
CA PHE A 195 0.78 11.46 15.72
C PHE A 195 -0.09 11.96 16.90
N ARG A 196 -0.69 11.01 17.62
CA ARG A 196 -1.43 11.28 18.84
C ARG A 196 -0.49 11.51 20.01
N MET A 197 0.72 11.01 19.90
CA MET A 197 1.73 11.16 20.94
C MET A 197 2.48 12.46 20.72
N PRO A 198 2.49 13.38 21.71
CA PRO A 198 3.25 14.62 21.63
C PRO A 198 4.76 14.38 21.60
N GLN A 199 5.19 13.24 22.10
CA GLN A 199 6.58 12.82 22.15
C GLN A 199 6.69 11.29 22.26
N VAL A 200 7.78 10.74 21.79
CA VAL A 200 8.07 9.31 21.78
C VAL A 200 9.44 9.05 22.36
N ASN A 201 9.56 8.01 23.15
CA ASN A 201 10.86 7.52 23.58
C ASN A 201 11.51 6.75 22.42
N ILE A 202 12.62 7.25 21.91
CA ILE A 202 13.35 6.65 20.76
C ILE A 202 14.41 5.65 21.23
N GLY A 203 14.74 5.61 22.52
CA GLY A 203 15.78 4.73 23.04
C GLY A 203 17.12 4.91 22.31
N TRP A 204 17.89 3.83 22.18
CA TRP A 204 19.17 3.75 21.46
C TRP A 204 19.05 3.05 20.10
N GLN A 205 17.89 3.12 19.46
CA GLN A 205 17.68 2.49 18.15
C GLN A 205 18.46 3.21 17.07
N SER A 206 19.16 2.44 16.24
CA SER A 206 19.77 2.98 15.03
C SER A 206 18.71 3.27 13.96
N LYS A 207 19.07 4.11 12.96
CA LYS A 207 18.21 4.34 11.77
C LYS A 207 17.82 3.00 11.11
N SER A 208 18.77 2.05 11.01
CA SER A 208 18.51 0.74 10.42
C SER A 208 17.48 -0.07 11.20
N ASP A 209 17.54 -0.04 12.53
CA ASP A 209 16.59 -0.76 13.39
C ASP A 209 15.18 -0.20 13.26
N ILE A 210 15.05 1.14 13.21
CA ILE A 210 13.78 1.82 13.01
C ILE A 210 13.19 1.47 11.64
N LEU A 211 13.99 1.54 10.58
CA LEU A 211 13.55 1.19 9.23
C LEU A 211 13.16 -0.29 9.13
N ASP A 212 13.93 -1.17 9.78
CA ASP A 212 13.61 -2.60 9.81
C ASP A 212 12.29 -2.87 10.53
N ALA A 213 12.05 -2.24 11.66
CA ALA A 213 10.79 -2.32 12.40
C ALA A 213 9.59 -1.85 11.55
N ILE A 214 9.73 -0.73 10.82
CA ILE A 214 8.68 -0.22 9.93
C ILE A 214 8.41 -1.19 8.77
N LYS A 215 9.46 -1.66 8.08
CA LYS A 215 9.36 -2.56 6.92
C LYS A 215 8.85 -3.96 7.30
N SER A 216 9.09 -4.38 8.55
CA SER A 216 8.64 -5.67 9.10
C SER A 216 7.31 -5.60 9.83
N SER A 217 6.60 -4.46 9.80
CA SER A 217 5.25 -4.32 10.35
C SER A 217 4.18 -4.38 9.27
N SER A 218 2.96 -4.78 9.63
CA SER A 218 1.81 -4.71 8.72
C SER A 218 1.44 -3.27 8.41
N ILE A 219 1.42 -2.44 9.45
CA ILE A 219 1.18 -0.99 9.40
C ILE A 219 2.28 -0.32 10.21
N ALA A 220 2.87 0.76 9.68
CA ALA A 220 3.93 1.48 10.39
C ALA A 220 3.40 2.12 11.67
N ASP A 221 4.08 1.91 12.79
CA ASP A 221 3.73 2.56 14.06
C ASP A 221 4.18 4.03 14.05
N GLU A 222 3.34 4.91 14.59
CA GLU A 222 3.62 6.34 14.65
C GLU A 222 4.90 6.67 15.44
N ALA A 223 5.23 5.85 16.45
CA ALA A 223 6.44 6.05 17.25
C ALA A 223 7.71 5.92 16.41
N HIS A 224 7.78 4.91 15.55
CA HIS A 224 8.91 4.71 14.65
C HIS A 224 9.02 5.85 13.62
N LEU A 225 7.88 6.34 13.11
CA LEU A 225 7.89 7.47 12.16
C LEU A 225 8.34 8.79 12.82
N ILE A 226 7.91 9.05 14.05
CA ILE A 226 8.37 10.22 14.83
C ILE A 226 9.88 10.11 15.09
N ALA A 227 10.34 8.91 15.49
CA ALA A 227 11.76 8.66 15.73
C ALA A 227 12.58 8.91 14.45
N LEU A 228 12.13 8.41 13.31
CA LEU A 228 12.79 8.61 12.02
C LEU A 228 12.86 10.08 11.64
N LEU A 229 11.74 10.82 11.72
CA LEU A 229 11.69 12.25 11.45
C LEU A 229 12.62 13.08 12.34
N ALA A 230 12.85 12.63 13.59
CA ALA A 230 13.72 13.35 14.52
C ALA A 230 15.20 13.01 14.38
N THR A 231 15.54 11.88 13.77
CA THR A 231 16.93 11.36 13.72
C THR A 231 17.51 11.24 12.33
N ASP A 232 16.66 11.30 11.29
CA ASP A 232 17.11 11.19 9.89
C ASP A 232 16.86 12.49 9.11
N PRO A 233 17.92 13.26 8.82
CA PRO A 233 17.80 14.54 8.11
C PRO A 233 17.19 14.41 6.71
N ASP A 234 17.46 13.33 5.99
CA ASP A 234 16.93 13.14 4.63
C ASP A 234 15.40 12.97 4.66
N THR A 235 14.90 12.19 5.61
CA THR A 235 13.46 12.03 5.83
C THR A 235 12.81 13.35 6.28
N GLU A 236 13.45 14.08 7.20
CA GLU A 236 12.96 15.38 7.66
C GLU A 236 12.87 16.39 6.51
N ASP A 237 13.91 16.51 5.70
CA ASP A 237 13.94 17.45 4.58
C ASP A 237 12.92 17.12 3.49
N TYR A 238 12.70 15.83 3.21
CA TYR A 238 11.65 15.39 2.28
C TYR A 238 10.26 15.81 2.78
N VAL A 239 9.95 15.50 4.04
CA VAL A 239 8.66 15.82 4.66
C VAL A 239 8.46 17.34 4.73
N LEU A 240 9.49 18.09 5.15
CA LEU A 240 9.48 19.56 5.19
C LEU A 240 9.12 20.14 3.82
N LYS A 241 9.77 19.66 2.75
CA LYS A 241 9.53 20.12 1.38
C LYS A 241 8.06 19.88 0.96
N CYS A 242 7.53 18.68 1.23
CA CYS A 242 6.16 18.34 0.88
C CYS A 242 5.13 19.16 1.68
N VAL A 243 5.32 19.30 2.99
CA VAL A 243 4.43 20.06 3.87
C VAL A 243 4.47 21.55 3.55
N LYS A 244 5.66 22.12 3.29
CA LYS A 244 5.81 23.51 2.90
C LYS A 244 5.13 23.82 1.56
N LYS A 245 5.25 22.90 0.59
CA LYS A 245 4.59 23.00 -0.72
C LYS A 245 3.06 23.01 -0.59
N LEU A 246 2.52 22.15 0.30
CA LEU A 246 1.07 21.94 0.40
C LEU A 246 0.39 22.93 1.36
N PHE A 247 1.02 23.29 2.47
CA PHE A 247 0.42 24.07 3.56
C PHE A 247 1.13 25.40 3.86
N GLY A 248 2.34 25.63 3.31
CA GLY A 248 3.13 26.81 3.58
C GLY A 248 3.70 26.87 5.01
N ILE A 249 3.69 25.76 5.74
CA ILE A 249 4.25 25.65 7.09
C ILE A 249 5.56 24.83 7.09
N GLU A 250 6.35 25.02 8.14
CA GLU A 250 7.56 24.22 8.38
C GLU A 250 7.32 23.20 9.48
N VAL A 251 7.82 21.98 9.26
CA VAL A 251 7.76 20.89 10.23
C VAL A 251 9.16 20.41 10.52
N ARG A 252 9.49 20.21 11.80
CA ARG A 252 10.77 19.73 12.26
C ARG A 252 10.61 18.62 13.28
N GLY A 253 11.42 17.57 13.14
CA GLY A 253 11.68 16.60 14.18
C GLY A 253 12.75 17.13 15.14
N ARG A 254 12.54 17.00 16.46
CA ARG A 254 13.55 17.38 17.45
C ARG A 254 13.79 16.26 18.44
N PRO A 255 15.01 15.71 18.48
CA PRO A 255 15.45 14.89 19.60
C PRO A 255 15.58 15.79 20.85
N LEU A 256 15.11 15.28 21.97
CA LEU A 256 15.27 15.90 23.27
C LEU A 256 16.39 15.20 24.05
N PRO A 257 17.02 15.84 25.06
CA PRO A 257 18.15 15.28 25.79
C PRO A 257 17.93 13.94 26.49
N THR A 258 16.64 13.53 26.67
CA THR A 258 16.25 12.31 27.37
C THR A 258 15.89 11.15 26.45
N ASN A 259 16.50 11.07 25.25
CA ASN A 259 16.15 10.07 24.22
C ASN A 259 14.68 10.09 23.81
N VAL A 260 14.07 11.25 23.86
CA VAL A 260 12.70 11.50 23.44
C VAL A 260 12.71 12.28 22.16
N ALA A 261 11.88 11.91 21.20
CA ALA A 261 11.67 12.65 19.96
C ALA A 261 10.28 13.33 19.97
N ARG A 262 10.20 14.49 19.36
CA ARG A 262 8.97 15.24 19.17
C ARG A 262 8.94 15.90 17.81
N ILE A 263 7.79 15.88 17.15
CA ILE A 263 7.57 16.67 15.93
C ILE A 263 6.94 18.00 16.34
N ILE A 264 7.48 19.06 15.81
CA ILE A 264 6.95 20.40 15.97
C ILE A 264 6.73 21.06 14.61
N SER A 265 5.64 21.78 14.45
CA SER A 265 5.43 22.65 13.31
C SER A 265 5.78 24.08 13.69
N SER A 266 6.51 24.78 12.83
CA SER A 266 6.79 26.20 12.97
C SER A 266 5.66 26.96 12.30
N ILE A 267 4.87 27.67 13.09
CA ILE A 267 3.83 28.57 12.59
C ILE A 267 4.28 30.00 12.85
N ARG A 268 4.08 30.87 11.84
CA ARG A 268 4.22 32.33 11.81
C ARG A 268 4.89 33.01 13.02
N LYS A 269 5.92 33.79 12.79
CA LYS A 269 6.62 34.64 13.79
C LYS A 269 7.40 33.88 14.88
N GLY A 270 7.99 32.73 14.55
CA GLY A 270 8.88 32.03 15.49
C GLY A 270 8.18 31.23 16.61
N LYS A 271 6.84 31.14 16.60
CA LYS A 271 6.11 30.26 17.53
C LYS A 271 6.11 28.84 16.98
N THR A 272 6.55 27.89 17.81
CA THR A 272 6.51 26.46 17.51
C THR A 272 5.31 25.82 18.17
N ILE A 273 4.57 25.01 17.41
CA ILE A 273 3.41 24.26 17.90
C ILE A 273 3.71 22.78 17.76
N PRO A 274 3.47 21.97 18.80
CA PRO A 274 3.54 20.51 18.67
C PRO A 274 2.54 20.02 17.62
N ILE A 275 2.96 19.07 16.79
CA ILE A 275 2.14 18.59 15.66
C ILE A 275 0.78 18.02 16.10
N VAL A 276 0.68 17.46 17.29
CA VAL A 276 -0.57 16.94 17.87
C VAL A 276 -1.66 18.01 18.03
N ASN A 277 -1.26 19.28 18.03
CA ASN A 277 -2.18 20.43 18.15
C ASN A 277 -2.51 21.04 16.78
N GLU A 278 -1.96 20.51 15.71
CA GLU A 278 -2.31 20.88 14.34
C GLU A 278 -3.57 20.16 13.86
N GLY A 279 -4.16 20.66 12.79
CA GLY A 279 -5.31 20.04 12.16
C GLY A 279 -5.04 18.62 11.67
N GLY A 280 -6.05 17.74 11.77
CA GLY A 280 -5.95 16.35 11.41
C GLY A 280 -5.38 16.07 10.01
N GLY A 281 -5.74 16.91 9.03
CA GLY A 281 -5.24 16.75 7.66
C GLY A 281 -3.72 16.94 7.52
N ILE A 282 -3.16 17.94 8.23
CA ILE A 282 -1.71 18.20 8.23
C ILE A 282 -0.97 16.99 8.81
N ASN A 283 -1.44 16.53 9.95
CA ASN A 283 -0.92 15.34 10.62
C ASN A 283 -0.88 14.14 9.67
N ARG A 284 -1.99 13.85 9.01
CA ARG A 284 -2.12 12.73 8.07
C ARG A 284 -1.14 12.84 6.90
N CYS A 285 -0.98 14.04 6.36
CA CYS A 285 0.00 14.29 5.31
C CYS A 285 1.43 14.04 5.79
N ILE A 286 1.80 14.45 7.01
CA ILE A 286 3.13 14.20 7.56
C ILE A 286 3.38 12.69 7.68
N TYR A 287 2.43 11.93 8.21
CA TYR A 287 2.53 10.47 8.26
C TYR A 287 2.75 9.89 6.86
N THR A 288 1.91 10.29 5.90
CA THR A 288 1.99 9.82 4.51
C THR A 288 3.34 10.19 3.87
N PHE A 289 3.80 11.42 4.05
CA PHE A 289 5.07 11.89 3.48
C PHE A 289 6.28 11.23 4.14
N THR A 290 6.18 10.88 5.42
CA THR A 290 7.24 10.11 6.11
C THR A 290 7.33 8.70 5.50
N ILE A 291 6.21 8.04 5.23
CA ILE A 291 6.20 6.75 4.53
C ILE A 291 6.74 6.90 3.10
N LEU A 292 6.36 7.96 2.39
CA LEU A 292 6.93 8.23 1.06
C LEU A 292 8.45 8.43 1.13
N ALA A 293 8.96 9.18 2.10
CA ALA A 293 10.39 9.44 2.26
C ALA A 293 11.20 8.16 2.47
N LEU A 294 10.70 7.24 3.31
CA LEU A 294 11.43 6.01 3.68
C LEU A 294 11.28 4.86 2.67
N ALA A 295 10.24 4.93 1.82
CA ALA A 295 9.97 3.87 0.85
C ALA A 295 10.99 3.92 -0.29
N ASP A 296 11.65 2.79 -0.54
CA ASP A 296 12.59 2.64 -1.65
C ASP A 296 11.87 2.71 -3.00
N ALA A 297 12.62 2.88 -4.09
CA ALA A 297 12.08 2.73 -5.44
C ALA A 297 11.42 1.36 -5.61
N GLU A 298 10.35 1.31 -6.40
CA GLU A 298 9.53 0.11 -6.65
C GLU A 298 8.75 -0.41 -5.43
N SER A 299 8.73 0.35 -4.32
CA SER A 299 7.81 0.08 -3.22
C SER A 299 6.37 0.41 -3.62
N THR A 300 5.43 -0.34 -3.05
CA THR A 300 3.98 -0.12 -3.19
C THR A 300 3.44 0.55 -1.93
N ILE A 301 2.87 1.74 -2.07
CA ILE A 301 2.26 2.49 -0.97
C ILE A 301 0.75 2.54 -1.20
N MET A 302 0.02 1.86 -0.33
CA MET A 302 -1.44 1.80 -0.34
C MET A 302 -1.98 2.80 0.68
N ILE A 303 -2.88 3.70 0.25
CA ILE A 303 -3.37 4.80 1.09
C ILE A 303 -4.90 4.83 1.02
N GLU A 304 -5.54 4.65 2.17
CA GLU A 304 -6.99 4.87 2.28
C GLU A 304 -7.26 6.34 2.54
N GLU A 305 -8.09 6.96 1.73
CA GLU A 305 -8.63 8.33 1.90
C GLU A 305 -7.58 9.38 2.30
N PRO A 306 -6.51 9.58 1.51
CA PRO A 306 -5.44 10.54 1.84
C PRO A 306 -5.93 11.98 1.99
N GLU A 307 -7.08 12.28 1.44
CA GLU A 307 -7.73 13.60 1.45
C GLU A 307 -8.45 13.93 2.76
N THR A 308 -8.63 12.99 3.65
CA THR A 308 -9.43 13.16 4.88
C THR A 308 -8.95 14.35 5.70
N ASN A 309 -9.89 15.22 6.10
CA ASN A 309 -9.65 16.48 6.84
C ASN A 309 -8.80 17.53 6.10
N LEU A 310 -8.63 17.42 4.79
CA LEU A 310 -7.96 18.42 3.97
C LEU A 310 -8.97 19.41 3.35
N HIS A 311 -8.55 20.68 3.27
CA HIS A 311 -9.27 21.65 2.46
C HIS A 311 -9.25 21.26 0.98
N PRO A 312 -10.31 21.51 0.18
CA PRO A 312 -10.41 21.15 -1.24
C PRO A 312 -9.16 21.47 -2.06
N LYS A 313 -8.58 22.65 -1.88
CA LYS A 313 -7.34 23.03 -2.57
C LYS A 313 -6.18 22.09 -2.22
N ALA A 314 -6.02 21.72 -0.94
CA ALA A 314 -4.96 20.82 -0.53
C ALA A 314 -5.18 19.39 -1.05
N GLN A 315 -6.44 18.93 -1.15
CA GLN A 315 -6.79 17.67 -1.78
C GLN A 315 -6.35 17.63 -3.25
N TYR A 316 -6.64 18.70 -3.99
CA TYR A 316 -6.22 18.86 -5.38
C TYR A 316 -4.69 18.90 -5.53
N ASP A 317 -4.01 19.69 -4.71
CA ASP A 317 -2.55 19.87 -4.77
C ASP A 317 -1.79 18.59 -4.36
N LEU A 318 -2.38 17.73 -3.51
CA LEU A 318 -1.82 16.45 -3.06
C LEU A 318 -1.55 15.49 -4.24
N ALA A 319 -2.34 15.56 -5.30
CA ALA A 319 -2.15 14.80 -6.52
C ALA A 319 -0.74 14.99 -7.12
N GLY A 320 -0.20 16.22 -7.04
CA GLY A 320 1.15 16.51 -7.51
C GLY A 320 2.23 15.77 -6.73
N THR A 321 2.06 15.60 -5.43
CA THR A 321 3.01 14.83 -4.59
C THR A 321 3.00 13.35 -4.94
N PHE A 322 1.82 12.76 -5.16
CA PHE A 322 1.72 11.35 -5.59
C PHE A 322 2.28 11.14 -6.99
N THR A 323 2.04 12.08 -7.90
CA THR A 323 2.62 12.03 -9.24
C THR A 323 4.15 12.10 -9.20
N GLU A 324 4.73 12.99 -8.38
CA GLU A 324 6.19 13.07 -8.20
C GLU A 324 6.76 11.76 -7.64
N ALA A 325 6.11 11.15 -6.65
CA ALA A 325 6.51 9.86 -6.09
C ALA A 325 6.52 8.74 -7.15
N VAL A 326 5.56 8.75 -8.07
CA VAL A 326 5.48 7.77 -9.17
C VAL A 326 6.54 8.05 -10.23
N THR A 327 6.61 9.27 -10.76
CA THR A 327 7.39 9.57 -11.97
C THR A 327 8.87 9.82 -11.69
N LYS A 328 9.21 10.43 -10.55
CA LYS A 328 10.59 10.77 -10.19
C LYS A 328 11.23 9.76 -9.25
N GLU A 329 10.44 9.15 -8.37
CA GLU A 329 10.95 8.26 -7.33
C GLU A 329 10.66 6.78 -7.63
N ARG A 330 9.96 6.49 -8.74
CA ARG A 330 9.63 5.13 -9.19
C ARG A 330 8.87 4.31 -8.14
N LYS A 331 8.00 4.95 -7.36
CA LYS A 331 7.14 4.29 -6.39
C LYS A 331 5.78 3.96 -7.00
N GLN A 332 5.14 2.92 -6.50
CA GLN A 332 3.76 2.61 -6.84
C GLN A 332 2.84 3.16 -5.76
N ILE A 333 1.83 3.93 -6.16
CA ILE A 333 0.84 4.53 -5.27
C ILE A 333 -0.54 3.95 -5.61
N ILE A 334 -1.20 3.38 -4.62
CA ILE A 334 -2.55 2.85 -4.75
C ILE A 334 -3.45 3.56 -3.73
N ILE A 335 -4.48 4.24 -4.20
CA ILE A 335 -5.30 5.14 -3.37
C ILE A 335 -6.75 4.69 -3.41
N THR A 336 -7.42 4.71 -2.27
CA THR A 336 -8.89 4.76 -2.22
C THR A 336 -9.31 6.17 -1.88
N THR A 337 -10.31 6.71 -2.55
CA THR A 337 -10.76 8.08 -2.33
C THR A 337 -12.26 8.26 -2.57
N HIS A 338 -12.83 9.29 -1.96
CA HIS A 338 -14.15 9.86 -2.26
C HIS A 338 -14.02 11.27 -2.83
N SER A 339 -12.78 11.81 -2.87
CA SER A 339 -12.53 13.18 -3.22
C SER A 339 -12.54 13.41 -4.71
N GLU A 340 -13.48 14.18 -5.18
CA GLU A 340 -13.51 14.72 -6.53
C GLU A 340 -12.31 15.65 -6.77
N HIS A 341 -11.94 16.45 -5.77
CA HIS A 341 -10.82 17.37 -5.86
C HIS A 341 -9.48 16.64 -6.07
N LEU A 342 -9.26 15.54 -5.34
CA LEU A 342 -8.07 14.71 -5.54
C LEU A 342 -8.07 14.06 -6.92
N LEU A 343 -9.22 13.52 -7.35
CA LEU A 343 -9.38 12.96 -8.70
C LEU A 343 -9.08 13.99 -9.77
N PHE A 344 -9.64 15.19 -9.65
CA PHE A 344 -9.35 16.29 -10.57
C PHE A 344 -7.88 16.65 -10.60
N GLY A 345 -7.26 16.72 -9.42
CA GLY A 345 -5.83 16.95 -9.32
C GLY A 345 -5.04 15.93 -10.14
N ILE A 346 -5.39 14.64 -10.04
CA ILE A 346 -4.72 13.53 -10.76
C ILE A 346 -4.95 13.66 -12.29
N LEU A 347 -6.20 13.90 -12.72
CA LEU A 347 -6.52 14.09 -14.14
C LEU A 347 -5.76 15.30 -14.72
N GLN A 348 -5.58 16.37 -13.94
CA GLN A 348 -4.79 17.53 -14.35
C GLN A 348 -3.29 17.22 -14.49
N GLN A 349 -2.74 16.25 -13.74
CA GLN A 349 -1.33 15.84 -13.93
C GLN A 349 -1.15 15.17 -15.31
N ILE A 350 -2.13 14.38 -15.78
CA ILE A 350 -2.12 13.83 -17.15
C ILE A 350 -2.15 14.98 -18.16
N ARG A 351 -3.07 15.93 -18.02
CA ARG A 351 -3.20 17.08 -18.92
C ARG A 351 -1.94 17.94 -18.99
N LYS A 352 -1.23 18.10 -17.87
CA LYS A 352 0.04 18.81 -17.78
C LYS A 352 1.23 18.00 -18.30
N LYS A 353 1.02 16.72 -18.65
CA LYS A 353 2.06 15.76 -19.06
C LYS A 353 3.12 15.50 -17.97
N GLU A 354 2.75 15.68 -16.70
CA GLU A 354 3.60 15.36 -15.55
C GLU A 354 3.64 13.85 -15.28
N VAL A 355 2.65 13.12 -15.78
CA VAL A 355 2.55 11.65 -15.73
C VAL A 355 1.92 11.16 -17.03
N LYS A 356 2.37 10.02 -17.52
CA LYS A 356 1.82 9.38 -18.72
C LYS A 356 0.49 8.69 -18.40
N ARG A 357 -0.43 8.72 -19.39
CA ARG A 357 -1.74 8.05 -19.26
C ARG A 357 -1.60 6.55 -18.93
N GLU A 358 -0.58 5.88 -19.49
CA GLU A 358 -0.32 4.48 -19.32
C GLU A 358 0.09 4.10 -17.89
N GLU A 359 0.62 5.07 -17.13
CA GLU A 359 1.05 4.90 -15.74
C GLU A 359 -0.09 5.05 -14.73
N ILE A 360 -1.30 5.43 -15.19
CA ILE A 360 -2.48 5.65 -14.32
C ILE A 360 -3.59 4.66 -14.65
N ALA A 361 -4.20 4.09 -13.61
CA ALA A 361 -5.48 3.40 -13.68
C ALA A 361 -6.44 4.04 -12.67
N ILE A 362 -7.67 4.32 -13.10
CA ILE A 362 -8.74 4.80 -12.23
C ILE A 362 -9.89 3.83 -12.35
N TYR A 363 -10.32 3.30 -11.21
CA TYR A 363 -11.42 2.34 -11.10
C TYR A 363 -12.59 2.97 -10.36
N TYR A 364 -13.76 2.93 -10.97
CA TYR A 364 -15.02 3.21 -10.28
C TYR A 364 -15.49 1.95 -9.56
N VAL A 365 -15.71 2.08 -8.26
CA VAL A 365 -16.07 0.98 -7.38
C VAL A 365 -17.46 1.22 -6.81
N GLN A 366 -18.40 0.32 -7.10
CA GLN A 366 -19.78 0.42 -6.64
C GLN A 366 -20.30 -0.94 -6.17
N LYS A 367 -21.43 -0.93 -5.47
CA LYS A 367 -22.16 -2.16 -5.13
C LYS A 367 -23.22 -2.47 -6.17
N ASP A 368 -23.29 -3.72 -6.58
CA ASP A 368 -24.43 -4.24 -7.31
C ASP A 368 -25.67 -4.19 -6.40
N ALA A 369 -26.73 -3.57 -6.89
CA ALA A 369 -27.98 -3.40 -6.14
C ALA A 369 -28.70 -4.72 -5.84
N LYS A 370 -28.41 -5.81 -6.58
CA LYS A 370 -29.13 -7.09 -6.47
C LYS A 370 -28.54 -8.00 -5.40
N ASP A 371 -27.22 -8.16 -5.38
CA ASP A 371 -26.56 -9.13 -4.49
C ASP A 371 -25.51 -8.47 -3.56
N GLY A 372 -25.38 -7.14 -3.60
CA GLY A 372 -24.49 -6.39 -2.72
C GLY A 372 -23.00 -6.63 -2.97
N LYS A 373 -22.63 -7.35 -4.03
CA LYS A 373 -21.23 -7.56 -4.39
C LYS A 373 -20.60 -6.27 -4.91
N THR A 374 -19.31 -6.14 -4.72
CA THR A 374 -18.52 -5.05 -5.32
C THR A 374 -18.33 -5.29 -6.82
N VAL A 375 -18.60 -4.26 -7.59
CA VAL A 375 -18.29 -4.16 -9.02
C VAL A 375 -17.19 -3.12 -9.19
N VAL A 376 -16.17 -3.44 -9.98
CA VAL A 376 -15.02 -2.59 -10.24
C VAL A 376 -14.90 -2.38 -11.74
N GLU A 377 -14.97 -1.14 -12.18
CA GLU A 377 -14.92 -0.75 -13.60
C GLU A 377 -13.75 0.20 -13.84
N GLU A 378 -12.86 -0.13 -14.79
CA GLU A 378 -11.78 0.79 -15.17
C GLU A 378 -12.36 1.93 -16.00
N LEU A 379 -12.09 3.18 -15.59
CA LEU A 379 -12.49 4.36 -16.33
C LEU A 379 -11.55 4.60 -17.52
N GLU A 380 -12.11 4.76 -18.70
CA GLU A 380 -11.34 5.14 -19.87
C GLU A 380 -10.98 6.64 -19.81
N ILE A 381 -9.68 6.94 -19.83
CA ILE A 381 -9.15 8.30 -19.77
C ILE A 381 -8.38 8.57 -21.06
N ASP A 382 -8.59 9.72 -21.68
CA ASP A 382 -7.84 10.15 -22.86
C ASP A 382 -6.48 10.81 -22.50
N GLU A 383 -5.68 11.13 -23.51
CA GLU A 383 -4.37 11.78 -23.35
C GLU A 383 -4.46 13.19 -22.75
N HIS A 384 -5.66 13.78 -22.71
CA HIS A 384 -5.93 15.09 -22.13
C HIS A 384 -6.48 15.01 -20.70
N GLY A 385 -6.53 13.83 -20.11
CA GLY A 385 -7.08 13.60 -18.78
C GLY A 385 -8.60 13.71 -18.70
N ARG A 386 -9.32 13.47 -19.81
CA ARG A 386 -10.79 13.45 -19.83
C ARG A 386 -11.26 12.01 -19.64
N VAL A 387 -12.27 11.85 -18.81
CA VAL A 387 -12.93 10.55 -18.61
C VAL A 387 -14.01 10.37 -19.67
N LYS A 388 -13.91 9.31 -20.48
CA LYS A 388 -14.91 8.97 -21.48
C LYS A 388 -16.18 8.46 -20.78
N GLY A 389 -17.34 8.95 -21.22
CA GLY A 389 -18.63 8.55 -20.64
C GLY A 389 -19.00 9.28 -19.34
N GLY A 390 -18.16 10.24 -18.89
CA GLY A 390 -18.41 10.98 -17.65
C GLY A 390 -18.07 10.18 -16.38
N LEU A 391 -18.43 10.72 -15.24
CA LEU A 391 -18.27 10.08 -13.91
C LEU A 391 -19.67 9.89 -13.32
N PRO A 392 -20.25 8.70 -13.38
CA PRO A 392 -21.57 8.47 -12.83
C PRO A 392 -21.64 8.83 -11.33
N GLY A 393 -22.59 9.70 -10.96
CA GLY A 393 -22.77 10.15 -9.58
C GLY A 393 -21.72 11.13 -9.05
N PHE A 394 -20.89 11.72 -9.94
CA PHE A 394 -19.95 12.78 -9.62
C PHE A 394 -20.25 14.03 -10.47
N PHE A 395 -20.24 15.21 -9.84
CA PHE A 395 -20.36 16.55 -10.44
C PHE A 395 -21.65 16.89 -11.21
N GLU A 396 -22.44 15.93 -11.69
CA GLU A 396 -23.60 16.25 -12.54
C GLU A 396 -24.69 16.99 -11.76
N GLU A 397 -24.93 16.62 -10.50
CA GLU A 397 -25.91 17.29 -9.65
C GLU A 397 -25.37 18.61 -9.09
N GLU A 398 -24.15 18.60 -8.55
CA GLU A 398 -23.53 19.80 -7.97
C GLU A 398 -23.28 20.90 -9.02
N VAL A 399 -22.83 20.53 -10.23
CA VAL A 399 -22.64 21.53 -11.31
C VAL A 399 -23.98 22.08 -11.80
N ARG A 400 -25.04 21.26 -11.89
CA ARG A 400 -26.40 21.74 -12.21
C ARG A 400 -26.93 22.67 -11.13
N GLU A 401 -26.77 22.34 -9.87
CA GLU A 401 -27.18 23.19 -8.75
C GLU A 401 -26.36 24.46 -8.68
N LEU A 402 -25.02 24.38 -8.88
CA LEU A 402 -24.14 25.53 -8.83
C LEU A 402 -24.44 26.52 -9.99
N VAL A 403 -24.68 26.01 -11.19
CA VAL A 403 -25.12 26.82 -12.35
C VAL A 403 -26.48 27.47 -12.05
N GLY A 404 -27.40 26.72 -11.43
CA GLY A 404 -28.69 27.28 -10.98
C GLY A 404 -28.58 28.34 -9.88
N LEU A 405 -27.58 28.22 -8.98
CA LEU A 405 -27.36 29.18 -7.88
C LEU A 405 -26.56 30.41 -8.31
N LEU A 406 -25.68 30.28 -9.30
CA LEU A 406 -24.86 31.41 -9.79
C LEU A 406 -25.59 32.24 -10.82
N GLY A 407 -26.76 31.80 -11.32
CA GLY A 407 -27.62 32.49 -12.26
C GLY A 407 -26.90 32.84 -13.56
N GLU A 408 -27.30 32.28 -14.67
CA GLU A 408 -26.98 32.88 -15.95
C GLU A 408 -27.65 34.26 -16.09
#